data_a88b3f9ba5297697c4da3120b923b40a
#
_entry.id   a88b3f9ba5297697c4da3120b923b40a
#
_cell.length_a   1.000
_cell.length_b   1.000
_cell.length_c   1.000
_cell.angle_alpha   90.00
_cell.angle_beta   90.00
_cell.angle_gamma   90.00
#
_symmetry.space_group_name_H-M   'P 1'
#
loop_
_entity.id
_entity.type
_entity.pdbx_description
1 polymer ?
#
loop_
_entity_poly.entity_id
_entity_poly.type
_entity_poly.pdbx_seq_one_letter_code
_entity_poly.pdbx_strand_id
1 'polypeptide(L)'
;FNYYRSSCAEACPADVDPVLVERYRVDARRRILPGICRCLDNPRVEADPLNKWKVDPIGLHVAFRNVYERCHLPLMLCENGFGAPDALEAGNVIHDPYRIHYLHDHIEQLKAAVEEGIPVIGYHIWTFQDVLSTSEGFKKRYGLVYVDRDENGGSLDRYKKDSFSWYQKVIRTNGADLEE
;
A
#
# COMPACT_ATOMS: atom_id res chain seq x y z
N PHE A 1 0.91 5.27 11.49
CA PHE A 1 1.85 5.23 10.34
C PHE A 1 1.18 4.61 9.12
N ASN A 2 1.81 4.76 7.95
CA ASN A 2 1.34 4.21 6.68
C ASN A 2 2.32 3.14 6.21
N TYR A 3 1.81 2.13 5.50
CA TYR A 3 2.66 1.09 4.92
C TYR A 3 2.10 0.63 3.57
N TYR A 4 2.94 0.52 2.56
CA TYR A 4 2.55 0.05 1.22
C TYR A 4 3.53 -0.99 0.65
N ARG A 5 4.79 -0.89 1.00
CA ARG A 5 5.88 -1.69 0.44
C ARG A 5 7.14 -1.51 1.27
N SER A 6 8.10 -2.39 1.08
CA SER A 6 9.42 -2.25 1.69
C SER A 6 10.46 -1.70 0.72
N SER A 7 11.51 -1.13 1.29
CA SER A 7 12.74 -0.74 0.60
C SER A 7 13.94 -1.04 1.49
N CYS A 8 15.11 -1.09 0.90
CA CYS A 8 16.37 -1.20 1.62
C CYS A 8 17.09 0.16 1.64
N ALA A 9 18.03 0.31 2.54
CA ALA A 9 18.94 1.43 2.57
C ALA A 9 20.37 0.93 2.68
N GLU A 10 21.31 1.57 2.00
CA GLU A 10 22.73 1.36 2.15
C GLU A 10 23.44 2.67 2.52
N ALA A 11 24.60 2.57 3.15
CA ALA A 11 25.41 3.74 3.47
C ALA A 11 25.77 4.53 2.20
N CYS A 12 25.73 5.85 2.29
CA CYS A 12 25.99 6.73 1.17
C CYS A 12 27.08 7.75 1.53
N PRO A 13 28.11 7.94 0.68
CA PRO A 13 29.10 8.99 0.87
C PRO A 13 28.49 10.38 0.95
N ALA A 14 29.20 11.33 1.57
CA ALA A 14 28.75 12.72 1.66
C ALA A 14 28.92 13.49 0.34
N ASP A 15 29.85 13.04 -0.50
CA ASP A 15 30.27 13.67 -1.77
C ASP A 15 29.53 13.13 -3.01
N VAL A 16 28.27 12.77 -2.85
CA VAL A 16 27.44 12.32 -3.98
C VAL A 16 27.13 13.46 -4.92
N ASP A 17 27.14 13.16 -6.23
CA ASP A 17 26.78 14.10 -7.28
C ASP A 17 25.43 14.80 -6.98
N PRO A 18 25.40 16.13 -6.83
CA PRO A 18 24.18 16.89 -6.55
C PRO A 18 23.08 16.68 -7.61
N VAL A 19 23.44 16.39 -8.86
CA VAL A 19 22.47 16.10 -9.93
C VAL A 19 21.70 14.82 -9.65
N LEU A 20 22.37 13.78 -9.11
CA LEU A 20 21.70 12.54 -8.70
C LEU A 20 20.81 12.76 -7.48
N VAL A 21 21.28 13.55 -6.50
CA VAL A 21 20.49 13.87 -5.30
C VAL A 21 19.18 14.58 -5.71
N GLU A 22 19.27 15.58 -6.57
CA GLU A 22 18.08 16.32 -7.03
C GLU A 22 17.18 15.44 -7.91
N ARG A 23 17.76 14.61 -8.80
CA ARG A 23 16.97 13.67 -9.64
C ARG A 23 16.08 12.75 -8.81
N TYR A 24 16.55 12.27 -7.67
CA TYR A 24 15.82 11.32 -6.81
C TYR A 24 15.21 11.97 -5.58
N ARG A 25 15.15 13.28 -5.50
CA ARG A 25 14.63 14.02 -4.34
C ARG A 25 13.21 13.64 -3.96
N VAL A 26 12.36 13.42 -4.96
CA VAL A 26 10.94 13.08 -4.76
C VAL A 26 10.64 11.59 -4.91
N ASP A 27 11.57 10.79 -5.41
CA ASP A 27 11.42 9.34 -5.51
C ASP A 27 11.83 8.65 -4.21
N ALA A 28 10.86 8.36 -3.36
CA ALA A 28 11.12 7.69 -2.08
C ALA A 28 11.81 6.32 -2.21
N ARG A 29 11.76 5.67 -3.39
CA ARG A 29 12.42 4.38 -3.65
C ARG A 29 13.91 4.51 -3.91
N ARG A 30 14.33 5.66 -4.38
CA ARG A 30 15.71 5.93 -4.82
C ARG A 30 16.30 7.16 -4.16
N ARG A 31 15.63 7.68 -3.11
CA ARG A 31 16.08 8.87 -2.40
C ARG A 31 17.52 8.69 -1.92
N ILE A 32 18.30 9.73 -2.14
CA ILE A 32 19.69 9.82 -1.69
C ILE A 32 19.76 10.88 -0.59
N LEU A 33 20.31 10.49 0.55
CA LEU A 33 20.62 11.36 1.68
C LEU A 33 22.15 11.35 1.85
N PRO A 34 22.90 12.34 1.28
CA PRO A 34 24.35 12.35 1.30
C PRO A 34 24.89 12.24 2.72
N GLY A 35 25.92 11.43 2.94
CA GLY A 35 26.50 11.15 4.26
C GLY A 35 25.65 10.28 5.18
N ILE A 36 24.46 9.85 4.74
CA ILE A 36 23.54 9.05 5.54
C ILE A 36 23.24 7.73 4.81
N CYS A 37 22.36 7.79 3.80
CA CYS A 37 21.97 6.58 3.08
C CYS A 37 21.44 6.90 1.67
N ARG A 38 21.39 5.86 0.82
CA ARG A 38 20.54 5.84 -0.37
C ARG A 38 19.52 4.71 -0.27
N CYS A 39 18.31 4.98 -0.70
CA CYS A 39 17.24 3.99 -0.75
C CYS A 39 17.38 3.13 -2.02
N LEU A 40 17.14 1.84 -1.85
CA LEU A 40 17.17 0.83 -2.89
C LEU A 40 15.88 0.01 -2.85
N ASP A 41 15.52 -0.59 -3.97
CA ASP A 41 14.47 -1.61 -3.97
C ASP A 41 14.88 -2.79 -3.10
N ASN A 42 13.92 -3.37 -2.36
CA ASN A 42 14.19 -4.57 -1.57
C ASN A 42 14.53 -5.75 -2.51
N PRO A 43 15.75 -6.30 -2.48
CA PRO A 43 16.16 -7.39 -3.36
C PRO A 43 15.52 -8.74 -3.02
N ARG A 44 14.92 -8.87 -1.82
CA ARG A 44 14.29 -10.10 -1.35
C ARG A 44 12.83 -10.23 -1.77
N VAL A 45 12.26 -9.19 -2.36
CA VAL A 45 10.86 -9.14 -2.77
C VAL A 45 10.79 -8.89 -4.26
N GLU A 46 10.01 -9.69 -4.96
CA GLU A 46 9.75 -9.47 -6.37
C GLU A 46 8.85 -8.25 -6.60
N ALA A 47 9.01 -7.61 -7.75
CA ALA A 47 8.14 -6.51 -8.12
C ALA A 47 6.81 -7.04 -8.62
N ASP A 48 5.72 -6.51 -8.08
CA ASP A 48 4.38 -6.81 -8.56
C ASP A 48 4.25 -6.48 -10.06
N PRO A 49 3.68 -7.37 -10.87
CA PRO A 49 3.61 -7.18 -12.33
C PRO A 49 2.72 -6.01 -12.74
N LEU A 50 1.71 -5.64 -11.95
CA LEU A 50 0.74 -4.59 -12.29
C LEU A 50 1.29 -3.20 -12.01
N ASN A 51 1.86 -2.98 -10.82
CA ASN A 51 2.26 -1.64 -10.38
C ASN A 51 3.77 -1.50 -10.08
N LYS A 52 4.54 -2.58 -10.25
CA LYS A 52 6.00 -2.63 -10.01
C LYS A 52 6.41 -2.34 -8.56
N TRP A 53 5.50 -2.44 -7.61
CA TRP A 53 5.83 -2.31 -6.20
C TRP A 53 6.52 -3.57 -5.66
N LYS A 54 7.39 -3.35 -4.70
CA LYS A 54 7.96 -4.41 -3.86
C LYS A 54 6.98 -4.68 -2.72
N VAL A 55 5.90 -5.42 -3.03
CA VAL A 55 4.85 -5.78 -2.06
C VAL A 55 5.46 -6.73 -1.03
N ASP A 56 5.48 -6.33 0.23
CA ASP A 56 6.16 -7.05 1.31
C ASP A 56 5.29 -7.08 2.58
N PRO A 57 4.35 -8.02 2.68
CA PRO A 57 3.50 -8.13 3.85
C PRO A 57 4.28 -8.35 5.15
N ILE A 58 5.34 -9.18 5.12
CA ILE A 58 6.21 -9.42 6.28
C ILE A 58 6.87 -8.11 6.75
N GLY A 59 7.20 -7.22 5.83
CA GLY A 59 7.74 -5.90 6.16
C GLY A 59 6.76 -5.06 6.97
N LEU A 60 5.44 -5.24 6.81
CA LEU A 60 4.45 -4.59 7.68
C LEU A 60 4.56 -5.08 9.13
N HIS A 61 4.68 -6.39 9.33
CA HIS A 61 4.89 -6.96 10.67
C HIS A 61 6.16 -6.40 11.32
N VAL A 62 7.27 -6.39 10.58
CA VAL A 62 8.52 -5.79 11.05
C VAL A 62 8.36 -4.30 11.37
N ALA A 63 7.58 -3.56 10.57
CA ALA A 63 7.30 -2.15 10.85
C ALA A 63 6.52 -1.96 12.16
N PHE A 64 5.49 -2.79 12.42
CA PHE A 64 4.75 -2.77 13.69
C PHE A 64 5.69 -2.98 14.88
N ARG A 65 6.54 -4.00 14.83
CA ARG A 65 7.52 -4.29 15.89
C ARG A 65 8.50 -3.13 16.11
N ASN A 66 9.11 -2.65 15.04
CA ASN A 66 10.10 -1.56 15.10
C ASN A 66 9.51 -0.25 15.64
N VAL A 67 8.26 0.07 15.30
CA VAL A 67 7.60 1.27 15.82
C VAL A 67 7.23 1.08 17.28
N TYR A 68 6.64 -0.08 17.63
CA TYR A 68 6.22 -0.37 18.99
C TYR A 68 7.39 -0.42 19.98
N GLU A 69 8.51 -1.05 19.61
CA GLU A 69 9.73 -1.11 20.42
C GLU A 69 10.30 0.29 20.76
N ARG A 70 10.01 1.27 19.95
CA ARG A 70 10.48 2.67 20.17
C ARG A 70 9.55 3.53 20.99
N CYS A 71 8.25 3.36 20.84
CA CYS A 71 7.28 4.27 21.46
C CYS A 71 6.48 3.62 22.60
N HIS A 72 6.29 2.30 22.60
CA HIS A 72 5.46 1.55 23.56
C HIS A 72 4.02 2.10 23.67
N LEU A 73 3.49 2.68 22.58
CA LEU A 73 2.15 3.24 22.49
C LEU A 73 1.27 2.38 21.58
N PRO A 74 -0.06 2.42 21.73
CA PRO A 74 -0.96 1.81 20.79
C PRO A 74 -0.74 2.33 19.36
N LEU A 75 -0.77 1.43 18.38
CA LEU A 75 -0.45 1.75 16.99
C LEU A 75 -1.72 1.75 16.12
N MET A 76 -1.76 2.65 15.17
CA MET A 76 -2.78 2.70 14.13
C MET A 76 -2.10 2.69 12.76
N LEU A 77 -2.49 1.77 11.89
CA LEU A 77 -2.13 1.83 10.48
C LEU A 77 -3.13 2.73 9.77
N CYS A 78 -2.68 3.93 9.39
CA CYS A 78 -3.55 4.96 8.84
C CYS A 78 -3.80 4.81 7.34
N GLU A 79 -2.87 4.14 6.64
CA GLU A 79 -3.02 3.85 5.21
C GLU A 79 -2.30 2.55 4.86
N ASN A 80 -3.02 1.67 4.17
CA ASN A 80 -2.48 0.50 3.50
C ASN A 80 -3.36 0.19 2.29
N GLY A 81 -2.80 -0.08 1.12
CA GLY A 81 -3.60 -0.31 -0.07
C GLY A 81 -2.77 -0.57 -1.32
N PHE A 82 -3.45 -0.98 -2.37
CA PHE A 82 -2.84 -1.39 -3.63
C PHE A 82 -3.42 -0.59 -4.79
N GLY A 83 -2.56 0.14 -5.49
CA GLY A 83 -2.94 0.89 -6.68
C GLY A 83 -2.71 0.09 -7.95
N ALA A 84 -3.75 -0.09 -8.75
CA ALA A 84 -3.69 -0.85 -10.01
C ALA A 84 -4.56 -0.20 -11.11
N PRO A 85 -4.35 -0.58 -12.38
CA PRO A 85 -5.16 -0.13 -13.49
C PRO A 85 -6.45 -0.96 -13.59
N ASP A 86 -7.43 -0.65 -12.74
CA ASP A 86 -8.72 -1.35 -12.74
C ASP A 86 -9.51 -1.04 -14.02
N ALA A 87 -10.21 -2.02 -14.54
CA ALA A 87 -11.08 -1.88 -15.72
C ALA A 87 -12.55 -2.05 -15.33
N LEU A 88 -13.40 -1.17 -15.87
CA LEU A 88 -14.85 -1.33 -15.82
C LEU A 88 -15.28 -2.27 -16.93
N GLU A 89 -15.83 -3.42 -16.59
CA GLU A 89 -16.27 -4.44 -17.50
C GLU A 89 -17.78 -4.32 -17.83
N ALA A 90 -18.24 -5.11 -18.80
CA ALA A 90 -19.65 -5.15 -19.16
C ALA A 90 -20.51 -5.53 -17.95
N GLY A 91 -21.61 -4.82 -17.76
CA GLY A 91 -22.49 -5.01 -16.58
C GLY A 91 -22.06 -4.22 -15.35
N ASN A 92 -21.12 -3.29 -15.51
CA ASN A 92 -20.58 -2.45 -14.43
C ASN A 92 -19.86 -3.24 -13.33
N VAL A 93 -19.14 -4.26 -13.73
CA VAL A 93 -18.35 -5.13 -12.84
C VAL A 93 -16.89 -4.73 -12.89
N ILE A 94 -16.20 -4.80 -11.77
CA ILE A 94 -14.75 -4.59 -11.67
C ILE A 94 -14.16 -5.72 -10.84
N HIS A 95 -13.37 -6.56 -11.50
CA HIS A 95 -12.66 -7.67 -10.87
C HIS A 95 -11.28 -7.21 -10.42
N ASP A 96 -11.05 -7.22 -9.11
CA ASP A 96 -9.79 -6.76 -8.51
C ASP A 96 -9.21 -7.76 -7.47
N PRO A 97 -9.06 -9.05 -7.83
CA PRO A 97 -8.54 -10.08 -6.90
C PRO A 97 -7.13 -9.75 -6.39
N TYR A 98 -6.31 -9.09 -7.19
CA TYR A 98 -4.98 -8.61 -6.78
C TYR A 98 -5.04 -7.64 -5.58
N ARG A 99 -6.12 -6.86 -5.42
CA ARG A 99 -6.32 -5.99 -4.26
C ARG A 99 -6.75 -6.78 -3.05
N ILE A 100 -7.61 -7.79 -3.24
CA ILE A 100 -8.01 -8.73 -2.19
C ILE A 100 -6.76 -9.44 -1.65
N HIS A 101 -5.93 -10.05 -2.52
CA HIS A 101 -4.70 -10.74 -2.12
C HIS A 101 -3.75 -9.80 -1.35
N TYR A 102 -3.55 -8.57 -1.84
CA TYR A 102 -2.71 -7.60 -1.16
C TYR A 102 -3.21 -7.31 0.27
N LEU A 103 -4.50 -7.01 0.41
CA LEU A 103 -5.10 -6.70 1.71
C LEU A 103 -5.12 -7.91 2.64
N HIS A 104 -5.47 -9.09 2.13
CA HIS A 104 -5.43 -10.35 2.85
C HIS A 104 -4.07 -10.58 3.50
N ASP A 105 -3.01 -10.58 2.70
CA ASP A 105 -1.66 -10.87 3.19
C ASP A 105 -1.16 -9.85 4.22
N HIS A 106 -1.52 -8.57 4.06
CA HIS A 106 -1.17 -7.54 5.03
C HIS A 106 -1.99 -7.64 6.33
N ILE A 107 -3.27 -8.01 6.25
CA ILE A 107 -4.11 -8.21 7.44
C ILE A 107 -3.65 -9.43 8.22
N GLU A 108 -3.20 -10.51 7.57
CA GLU A 108 -2.58 -11.66 8.25
C GLU A 108 -1.35 -11.24 9.06
N GLN A 109 -0.51 -10.35 8.52
CA GLN A 109 0.65 -9.84 9.24
C GLN A 109 0.27 -8.88 10.38
N LEU A 110 -0.83 -8.15 10.25
CA LEU A 110 -1.38 -7.37 11.35
C LEU A 110 -1.90 -8.28 12.47
N LYS A 111 -2.62 -9.36 12.13
CA LYS A 111 -3.07 -10.37 13.11
C LYS A 111 -1.89 -10.94 13.88
N ALA A 112 -0.83 -11.35 13.18
CA ALA A 112 0.39 -11.86 13.81
C ALA A 112 1.02 -10.83 14.77
N ALA A 113 1.05 -9.54 14.42
CA ALA A 113 1.54 -8.50 15.32
C ALA A 113 0.67 -8.33 16.57
N VAL A 114 -0.65 -8.44 16.44
CA VAL A 114 -1.58 -8.41 17.59
C VAL A 114 -1.39 -9.63 18.48
N GLU A 115 -1.20 -10.81 17.91
CA GLU A 115 -0.94 -12.06 18.65
C GLU A 115 0.39 -12.00 19.43
N GLU A 116 1.40 -11.28 18.93
CA GLU A 116 2.64 -10.97 19.65
C GLU A 116 2.46 -9.95 20.80
N GLY A 117 1.26 -9.39 20.97
CA GLY A 117 0.95 -8.45 22.03
C GLY A 117 1.14 -6.97 21.65
N ILE A 118 1.32 -6.64 20.39
CA ILE A 118 1.38 -5.25 19.93
C ILE A 118 -0.05 -4.67 19.93
N PRO A 119 -0.34 -3.59 20.66
CA PRO A 119 -1.68 -3.03 20.74
C PRO A 119 -2.01 -2.24 19.46
N VAL A 120 -2.56 -2.92 18.47
CA VAL A 120 -3.06 -2.26 17.24
C VAL A 120 -4.52 -1.85 17.44
N ILE A 121 -4.81 -0.57 17.35
CA ILE A 121 -6.14 0.02 17.60
C ILE A 121 -6.91 0.36 16.33
N GLY A 122 -6.31 0.23 15.15
CA GLY A 122 -7.00 0.51 13.90
C GLY A 122 -6.17 0.17 12.67
N TYR A 123 -6.91 -0.20 11.63
CA TYR A 123 -6.39 -0.46 10.29
C TYR A 123 -7.28 0.26 9.29
N HIS A 124 -6.70 1.15 8.50
CA HIS A 124 -7.40 1.90 7.47
C HIS A 124 -6.81 1.60 6.10
N ILE A 125 -7.70 1.30 5.17
CA ILE A 125 -7.31 1.10 3.79
C ILE A 125 -7.08 2.44 3.07
N TRP A 126 -6.18 2.43 2.12
CA TRP A 126 -6.07 3.46 1.10
C TRP A 126 -6.50 2.86 -0.25
N THR A 127 -7.76 3.09 -0.69
CA THR A 127 -8.74 4.04 -0.14
C THR A 127 -10.16 3.47 -0.34
N PHE A 128 -11.18 4.11 0.26
CA PHE A 128 -12.57 3.66 0.12
C PHE A 128 -13.06 3.73 -1.33
N GLN A 129 -12.85 4.85 -2.00
CA GLN A 129 -13.20 5.04 -3.41
C GLN A 129 -11.98 5.51 -4.21
N ASP A 130 -12.01 5.34 -5.53
CA ASP A 130 -10.92 5.82 -6.37
C ASP A 130 -10.69 7.31 -6.22
N VAL A 131 -9.43 7.68 -6.11
CA VAL A 131 -8.94 9.05 -6.03
C VAL A 131 -7.88 9.29 -7.08
N LEU A 132 -7.63 10.54 -7.39
CA LEU A 132 -6.55 10.94 -8.29
C LEU A 132 -5.19 10.54 -7.70
N SER A 133 -4.47 9.66 -8.38
CA SER A 133 -3.08 9.35 -8.00
C SER A 133 -2.18 10.54 -8.28
N THR A 134 -1.32 10.88 -7.32
CA THR A 134 -0.35 11.98 -7.46
C THR A 134 0.74 11.67 -8.51
N SER A 135 0.94 10.41 -8.87
CA SER A 135 1.97 9.98 -9.81
C SER A 135 1.45 9.54 -11.17
N GLU A 136 0.22 9.00 -11.25
CA GLU A 136 -0.28 8.33 -12.46
C GLU A 136 -1.73 8.74 -12.81
N GLY A 137 -2.25 9.81 -12.20
CA GLY A 137 -3.60 10.29 -12.49
C GLY A 137 -4.69 9.25 -12.17
N PHE A 138 -5.70 9.14 -13.00
CA PHE A 138 -6.76 8.15 -12.86
C PHE A 138 -6.41 6.75 -13.44
N LYS A 139 -5.23 6.58 -14.01
CA LYS A 139 -4.76 5.26 -14.49
C LYS A 139 -4.48 4.31 -13.34
N LYS A 140 -4.10 4.83 -12.18
CA LYS A 140 -3.82 4.07 -10.99
C LYS A 140 -4.90 4.27 -9.94
N ARG A 141 -5.66 3.24 -9.70
CA ARG A 141 -6.83 3.24 -8.85
C ARG A 141 -6.56 2.49 -7.55
N TYR A 142 -7.03 3.04 -6.43
CA TYR A 142 -6.78 2.50 -5.09
C TYR A 142 -8.05 2.05 -4.36
N GLY A 143 -9.21 2.52 -4.82
CA GLY A 143 -10.47 2.37 -4.10
C GLY A 143 -11.02 0.95 -4.10
N LEU A 144 -11.86 0.64 -3.13
CA LEU A 144 -12.79 -0.47 -3.15
C LEU A 144 -14.04 -0.16 -4.00
N VAL A 145 -14.25 1.13 -4.25
CA VAL A 145 -15.32 1.63 -5.12
C VAL A 145 -14.67 2.31 -6.32
N TYR A 146 -14.99 1.83 -7.50
CA TYR A 146 -14.59 2.44 -8.76
C TYR A 146 -15.36 3.74 -8.96
N VAL A 147 -14.67 4.78 -9.42
CA VAL A 147 -15.27 6.03 -9.86
C VAL A 147 -15.07 6.15 -11.36
N ASP A 148 -16.16 6.26 -12.13
CA ASP A 148 -16.09 6.43 -13.57
C ASP A 148 -15.54 7.81 -13.93
N ARG A 149 -14.21 7.89 -13.89
CA ARG A 149 -13.43 9.09 -14.20
C ARG A 149 -12.07 8.70 -14.75
N ASP A 150 -11.69 9.31 -15.86
CA ASP A 150 -10.34 9.28 -16.41
C ASP A 150 -9.86 10.71 -16.76
N GLU A 151 -8.78 10.81 -17.48
CA GLU A 151 -8.20 12.08 -17.90
C GLU A 151 -9.07 12.84 -18.92
N ASN A 152 -9.96 12.13 -19.62
CA ASN A 152 -10.84 12.68 -20.65
C ASN A 152 -12.24 13.05 -20.10
N GLY A 153 -12.54 12.64 -18.89
CA GLY A 153 -13.83 12.86 -18.25
C GLY A 153 -14.42 11.57 -17.69
N GLY A 154 -15.73 11.50 -17.56
CA GLY A 154 -16.48 10.35 -17.07
C GLY A 154 -17.79 10.78 -16.43
N SER A 155 -18.68 9.82 -16.15
CA SER A 155 -20.00 10.08 -15.55
C SER A 155 -19.90 10.41 -14.06
N LEU A 156 -18.81 10.05 -13.41
CA LEU A 156 -18.63 10.05 -11.95
C LEU A 156 -19.50 9.01 -11.23
N ASP A 157 -20.10 8.08 -11.96
CA ASP A 157 -20.82 6.97 -11.36
C ASP A 157 -19.88 6.09 -10.52
N ARG A 158 -20.42 5.42 -9.54
CA ARG A 158 -19.67 4.64 -8.58
C ARG A 158 -20.10 3.19 -8.60
N TYR A 159 -19.13 2.29 -8.75
CA TYR A 159 -19.36 0.86 -8.82
C TYR A 159 -18.53 0.14 -7.77
N LYS A 160 -19.15 -0.77 -7.02
CA LYS A 160 -18.42 -1.60 -6.05
C LYS A 160 -17.55 -2.58 -6.81
N LYS A 161 -16.30 -2.71 -6.37
CA LYS A 161 -15.38 -3.75 -6.86
C LYS A 161 -15.56 -5.04 -6.04
N ASP A 162 -14.99 -6.15 -6.47
CA ASP A 162 -15.02 -7.40 -5.71
C ASP A 162 -14.44 -7.22 -4.32
N SER A 163 -13.34 -6.49 -4.22
CA SER A 163 -12.69 -6.14 -2.94
C SER A 163 -13.61 -5.39 -1.96
N PHE A 164 -14.64 -4.68 -2.43
CA PHE A 164 -15.59 -4.02 -1.55
C PHE A 164 -16.37 -5.04 -0.70
N SER A 165 -16.93 -6.07 -1.35
CA SER A 165 -17.74 -7.08 -0.67
C SER A 165 -16.88 -7.93 0.25
N TRP A 166 -15.69 -8.30 -0.20
CA TRP A 166 -14.72 -9.02 0.61
C TRP A 166 -14.33 -8.22 1.86
N TYR A 167 -13.92 -6.96 1.72
CA TYR A 167 -13.52 -6.13 2.85
C TYR A 167 -14.67 -5.82 3.81
N GLN A 168 -15.91 -5.72 3.31
CA GLN A 168 -17.09 -5.61 4.16
C GLN A 168 -17.25 -6.84 5.06
N LYS A 169 -16.95 -8.05 4.56
CA LYS A 169 -16.94 -9.29 5.34
C LYS A 169 -15.81 -9.25 6.39
N VAL A 170 -14.60 -8.82 6.00
CA VAL A 170 -13.47 -8.66 6.92
C VAL A 170 -13.83 -7.75 8.10
N ILE A 171 -14.46 -6.61 7.84
CA ILE A 171 -14.90 -5.69 8.89
C ILE A 171 -15.94 -6.35 9.82
N ARG A 172 -16.96 -7.03 9.26
CA ARG A 172 -18.00 -7.67 10.06
C ARG A 172 -17.47 -8.75 10.98
N THR A 173 -16.43 -9.45 10.57
CA THR A 173 -15.80 -10.53 11.33
C THR A 173 -14.61 -10.08 12.15
N ASN A 174 -14.30 -8.78 12.15
CA ASN A 174 -13.11 -8.22 12.78
C ASN A 174 -11.83 -8.95 12.37
N GLY A 175 -11.70 -9.26 11.09
CA GLY A 175 -10.55 -9.96 10.51
C GLY A 175 -10.51 -11.47 10.77
N ALA A 176 -11.55 -12.07 11.35
CA ALA A 176 -11.57 -13.51 11.60
C ALA A 176 -11.79 -14.34 10.32
N ASP A 177 -12.51 -13.78 9.34
CA ASP A 177 -12.78 -14.43 8.05
C ASP A 177 -12.12 -13.60 6.92
N LEU A 178 -11.04 -14.12 6.37
CA LEU A 178 -10.30 -13.56 5.25
C LEU A 178 -10.45 -14.39 3.97
N GLU A 179 -11.27 -15.44 3.97
CA GLU A 179 -11.54 -16.24 2.76
C GLU A 179 -12.09 -15.36 1.61
N GLU A 180 -11.90 -15.77 0.37
CA GLU A 180 -12.40 -15.04 -0.81
C GLU A 180 -13.88 -15.32 -1.12
#